data_a40b1e5fc7a9ab73b05da329c51d0290
#
_entry.id   a40b1e5fc7a9ab73b05da329c51d0290
#
_cell.length_a   1.000
_cell.length_b   1.000
_cell.length_c   1.000
_cell.angle_alpha   90.00
_cell.angle_beta   90.00
_cell.angle_gamma   90.00
#
_symmetry.space_group_name_H-M   'P 1'
#
loop_
_entity.id
_entity.type
_entity.pdbx_description
1 polymer ?
#
loop_
_entity_poly.entity_id
_entity_poly.type
_entity_poly.pdbx_seq_one_letter_code
_entity_poly.pdbx_strand_id
1 'polypeptide(L)'
;MAYDRIVGHDCILQVATPTTGSMSFITVGGIDADVNEPNEMPVVTVIARGDALETSYPTKGRKKNLSFTVKPSSDDDDGIDAIRTAFLAGTQLVAKVINGPASAGSKYDQYVVVVTKCDKSQPRADVITYSVEFAHSKYPGVSDSFDQTYA
;
A
#
# COMPACT_ATOMS: atom_id res chain seq x y z
N MET A 1 19.55 -21.50 16.73
CA MET A 1 18.27 -21.03 16.17
C MET A 1 18.58 -20.15 14.98
N ALA A 2 18.09 -20.50 13.83
CA ALA A 2 18.27 -19.68 12.63
C ALA A 2 17.10 -18.68 12.52
N TYR A 3 17.41 -17.45 12.17
CA TYR A 3 16.41 -16.43 11.87
C TYR A 3 16.31 -16.26 10.36
N ASP A 4 15.17 -16.59 9.79
CA ASP A 4 14.93 -16.35 8.38
C ASP A 4 14.48 -14.90 8.18
N ARG A 5 15.15 -14.23 7.24
CA ARG A 5 14.77 -12.86 6.86
C ARG A 5 13.67 -12.89 5.82
N ILE A 6 12.70 -12.00 5.98
CA ILE A 6 11.68 -11.79 4.95
C ILE A 6 12.33 -10.99 3.83
N VAL A 7 12.30 -11.54 2.62
CA VAL A 7 12.89 -10.90 1.44
C VAL A 7 11.79 -10.20 0.65
N GLY A 8 12.08 -8.99 0.20
CA GLY A 8 11.09 -8.14 -0.49
C GLY A 8 10.41 -8.81 -1.69
N HIS A 9 11.10 -9.68 -2.42
CA HIS A 9 10.50 -10.37 -3.58
C HIS A 9 9.45 -11.41 -3.18
N ASP A 10 9.41 -11.83 -1.91
CA ASP A 10 8.39 -12.73 -1.39
C ASP A 10 7.14 -11.98 -0.91
N CYS A 11 7.19 -10.66 -0.87
CA CYS A 11 6.05 -9.84 -0.44
C CYS A 11 5.06 -9.65 -1.58
N ILE A 12 3.78 -9.68 -1.23
CA ILE A 12 2.68 -9.63 -2.20
C ILE A 12 1.81 -8.42 -1.90
N LEU A 13 1.44 -7.68 -2.94
CA LEU A 13 0.43 -6.62 -2.89
C LEU A 13 -0.84 -7.11 -3.56
N GLN A 14 -1.96 -6.98 -2.86
CA GLN A 14 -3.28 -7.28 -3.40
C GLN A 14 -4.19 -6.06 -3.28
N VAL A 15 -5.13 -5.93 -4.20
CA VAL A 15 -6.13 -4.86 -4.18
C VAL A 15 -7.53 -5.45 -4.35
N ALA A 16 -8.52 -4.77 -3.78
CA ALA A 16 -9.92 -5.16 -3.89
C ALA A 16 -10.81 -3.92 -3.91
N THR A 17 -12.01 -4.08 -4.45
CA THR A 17 -13.05 -3.05 -4.33
C THR A 17 -13.62 -3.07 -2.90
N PRO A 18 -13.73 -1.91 -2.22
CA PRO A 18 -14.27 -1.89 -0.86
C PRO A 18 -15.73 -2.35 -0.83
N THR A 19 -16.03 -3.29 0.05
CA THR A 19 -17.39 -3.75 0.33
C THR A 19 -17.54 -4.02 1.81
N THR A 20 -18.76 -4.01 2.31
CA THR A 20 -19.04 -4.35 3.71
C THR A 20 -19.11 -5.85 3.96
N GLY A 21 -19.09 -6.66 2.90
CA GLY A 21 -19.04 -8.12 2.97
C GLY A 21 -17.69 -8.68 2.63
N SER A 22 -17.67 -9.89 2.08
CA SER A 22 -16.44 -10.52 1.60
C SER A 22 -15.86 -9.75 0.41
N MET A 23 -14.56 -9.46 0.46
CA MET A 23 -13.83 -8.77 -0.60
C MET A 23 -13.05 -9.77 -1.45
N SER A 24 -13.07 -9.58 -2.76
CA SER A 24 -12.27 -10.36 -3.70
C SER A 24 -10.96 -9.64 -3.99
N PHE A 25 -9.87 -10.14 -3.45
CA PHE A 25 -8.55 -9.56 -3.63
C PHE A 25 -7.90 -10.08 -4.91
N ILE A 26 -7.31 -9.16 -5.67
CA ILE A 26 -6.56 -9.45 -6.89
C ILE A 26 -5.08 -9.13 -6.61
N THR A 27 -4.20 -10.09 -6.86
CA THR A 27 -2.76 -9.88 -6.73
C THR A 27 -2.28 -8.96 -7.85
N VAL A 28 -1.53 -7.93 -7.48
CA VAL A 28 -0.87 -7.04 -8.44
C VAL A 28 0.40 -7.71 -8.91
N GLY A 29 0.38 -8.26 -10.11
CA GLY A 29 1.54 -8.90 -10.73
C GLY A 29 2.45 -7.89 -11.41
N GLY A 30 3.69 -8.32 -11.69
CA GLY A 30 4.65 -7.51 -12.44
C GLY A 30 5.25 -6.35 -11.66
N ILE A 31 5.20 -6.37 -10.34
CA ILE A 31 5.89 -5.35 -9.52
C ILE A 31 7.39 -5.51 -9.72
N ASP A 32 8.02 -4.47 -10.28
CA ASP A 32 9.42 -4.51 -10.70
C ASP A 32 10.35 -3.76 -9.74
N ALA A 33 9.82 -2.83 -8.98
CA ALA A 33 10.57 -2.04 -8.01
C ALA A 33 10.05 -2.28 -6.60
N ASP A 34 10.76 -1.78 -5.62
CA ASP A 34 10.39 -1.91 -4.23
C ASP A 34 9.00 -1.33 -3.97
N VAL A 35 8.22 -2.03 -3.15
CA VAL A 35 6.98 -1.50 -2.60
C VAL A 35 7.35 -0.71 -1.34
N ASN A 36 7.12 0.59 -1.37
CA ASN A 36 7.45 1.47 -0.27
C ASN A 36 6.20 1.92 0.47
N GLU A 37 6.21 1.78 1.79
CA GLU A 37 5.13 2.22 2.67
C GLU A 37 5.65 3.31 3.61
N PRO A 38 5.80 4.57 3.15
CA PRO A 38 6.18 5.64 4.06
C PRO A 38 5.07 5.90 5.08
N ASN A 39 5.45 5.94 6.34
CA ASN A 39 4.55 6.24 7.45
C ASN A 39 5.05 7.49 8.17
N GLU A 40 4.18 8.44 8.38
CA GLU A 40 4.51 9.68 9.08
C GLU A 40 3.53 9.92 10.23
N MET A 41 4.08 10.37 11.34
CA MET A 41 3.29 10.87 12.47
C MET A 41 3.63 12.32 12.67
N PRO A 42 2.76 13.27 12.28
CA PRO A 42 2.97 14.67 12.58
C PRO A 42 3.05 14.89 14.08
N VAL A 43 4.01 15.72 14.51
CA VAL A 43 4.21 16.04 15.92
C VAL A 43 4.07 17.54 16.12
N VAL A 44 3.64 17.93 17.31
CA VAL A 44 3.68 19.33 17.77
C VAL A 44 4.89 19.49 18.67
N THR A 45 5.77 20.41 18.32
CA THR A 45 6.98 20.69 19.08
C THR A 45 6.76 21.93 19.95
N VAL A 46 7.04 21.82 21.23
CA VAL A 46 6.89 22.90 22.20
C VAL A 46 8.19 23.10 22.96
N ILE A 47 8.61 24.37 23.07
CA ILE A 47 9.70 24.78 23.95
C ILE A 47 9.08 25.62 25.05
N ALA A 48 9.01 25.06 26.27
CA ALA A 48 8.53 25.79 27.40
C ALA A 48 9.64 26.73 27.91
N ARG A 49 9.22 27.88 28.46
CA ARG A 49 10.15 28.85 28.98
C ARG A 49 10.96 28.25 30.15
N GLY A 50 12.28 28.22 29.98
CA GLY A 50 13.17 27.62 30.96
C GLY A 50 13.59 26.19 30.65
N ASP A 51 13.01 25.58 29.63
CA ASP A 51 13.42 24.25 29.19
C ASP A 51 14.68 24.32 28.32
N ALA A 52 15.59 23.36 28.53
CA ALA A 52 16.81 23.24 27.74
C ALA A 52 16.59 22.42 26.45
N LEU A 53 15.50 21.66 26.39
CA LEU A 53 15.21 20.75 25.26
C LEU A 53 13.80 20.99 24.74
N GLU A 54 13.64 20.83 23.43
CA GLU A 54 12.32 20.79 22.79
C GLU A 54 11.61 19.51 23.16
N THR A 55 10.31 19.59 23.39
CA THR A 55 9.47 18.41 23.60
C THR A 55 8.49 18.27 22.45
N SER A 56 8.49 17.10 21.80
CA SER A 56 7.59 16.79 20.70
C SER A 56 6.45 15.89 21.16
N TYR A 57 5.23 16.30 20.86
CA TYR A 57 4.02 15.56 21.21
C TYR A 57 3.40 14.97 19.95
N PRO A 58 2.98 13.67 19.97
CA PRO A 58 2.33 13.07 18.84
C PRO A 58 0.95 13.68 18.61
N THR A 59 0.59 13.86 17.34
CA THR A 59 -0.76 14.25 16.94
C THR A 59 -1.56 13.01 16.54
N LYS A 60 -2.87 13.15 16.34
CA LYS A 60 -3.73 12.04 15.97
C LYS A 60 -3.64 11.67 14.47
N GLY A 61 -3.24 12.61 13.64
CA GLY A 61 -3.18 12.41 12.19
C GLY A 61 -1.90 11.70 11.77
N ARG A 62 -1.99 10.44 11.43
CA ARG A 62 -0.87 9.68 10.84
C ARG A 62 -1.06 9.59 9.35
N LYS A 63 0.05 9.68 8.61
CA LYS A 63 0.04 9.50 7.16
C LYS A 63 0.59 8.11 6.83
N LYS A 64 -0.11 7.39 5.97
CA LYS A 64 0.32 6.11 5.46
C LYS A 64 0.12 6.11 3.94
N ASN A 65 1.21 6.06 3.22
CA ASN A 65 1.22 6.06 1.77
C ASN A 65 1.86 4.77 1.25
N LEU A 66 1.62 4.47 -0.01
CA LEU A 66 2.17 3.30 -0.66
C LEU A 66 2.60 3.71 -2.06
N SER A 67 3.79 3.33 -2.48
CA SER A 67 4.27 3.59 -3.83
C SER A 67 4.99 2.39 -4.40
N PHE A 68 4.82 2.13 -5.69
CA PHE A 68 5.42 1.01 -6.38
C PHE A 68 5.40 1.21 -7.89
N THR A 69 6.15 0.38 -8.60
CA THR A 69 6.21 0.37 -10.06
C THR A 69 5.77 -0.99 -10.58
N VAL A 70 4.93 -1.00 -11.61
CA VAL A 70 4.39 -2.22 -12.21
C VAL A 70 4.78 -2.30 -13.68
N LYS A 71 5.30 -3.47 -14.09
CA LYS A 71 5.51 -3.84 -15.50
C LYS A 71 4.54 -4.97 -15.82
N PRO A 72 3.33 -4.66 -16.30
CA PRO A 72 2.32 -5.69 -16.53
C PRO A 72 2.69 -6.60 -17.71
N SER A 73 2.27 -7.86 -17.62
CA SER A 73 2.32 -8.79 -18.73
C SER A 73 0.91 -9.06 -19.24
N SER A 74 0.79 -9.63 -20.45
CA SER A 74 -0.51 -9.95 -21.04
C SER A 74 -1.31 -10.98 -20.22
N ASP A 75 -0.63 -11.76 -19.38
CA ASP A 75 -1.25 -12.82 -18.59
C ASP A 75 -1.58 -12.40 -17.14
N ASP A 76 -1.12 -11.22 -16.72
CA ASP A 76 -1.15 -10.84 -15.29
C ASP A 76 -1.36 -9.32 -15.12
N ASP A 77 -2.36 -8.79 -15.80
CA ASP A 77 -2.67 -7.37 -15.82
C ASP A 77 -3.93 -6.97 -15.02
N ASP A 78 -4.63 -7.92 -14.42
CA ASP A 78 -5.88 -7.67 -13.70
C ASP A 78 -5.70 -6.69 -12.55
N GLY A 79 -4.60 -6.79 -11.81
CA GLY A 79 -4.30 -5.89 -10.70
C GLY A 79 -4.11 -4.45 -11.14
N ILE A 80 -3.31 -4.22 -12.19
CA ILE A 80 -3.08 -2.87 -12.70
C ILE A 80 -4.33 -2.31 -13.38
N ASP A 81 -5.14 -3.14 -14.02
CA ASP A 81 -6.41 -2.71 -14.60
C ASP A 81 -7.39 -2.24 -13.53
N ALA A 82 -7.47 -2.92 -12.39
CA ALA A 82 -8.28 -2.49 -11.26
C ALA A 82 -7.80 -1.13 -10.71
N ILE A 83 -6.50 -0.93 -10.61
CA ILE A 83 -5.90 0.33 -10.15
C ILE A 83 -6.22 1.46 -11.11
N ARG A 84 -6.05 1.25 -12.40
CA ARG A 84 -6.35 2.26 -13.44
C ARG A 84 -7.83 2.64 -13.45
N THR A 85 -8.71 1.66 -13.35
CA THR A 85 -10.16 1.90 -13.29
C THR A 85 -10.52 2.73 -12.07
N ALA A 86 -9.99 2.43 -10.91
CA ALA A 86 -10.21 3.20 -9.69
C ALA A 86 -9.67 4.62 -9.80
N PHE A 87 -8.50 4.80 -10.41
CA PHE A 87 -7.92 6.12 -10.63
C PHE A 87 -8.79 6.99 -11.54
N LEU A 88 -9.25 6.44 -12.66
CA LEU A 88 -10.09 7.18 -13.62
C LEU A 88 -11.49 7.49 -13.06
N ALA A 89 -12.04 6.60 -12.25
CA ALA A 89 -13.36 6.80 -11.63
C ALA A 89 -13.29 7.62 -10.34
N GLY A 90 -12.09 7.83 -9.77
CA GLY A 90 -11.93 8.52 -8.48
C GLY A 90 -12.45 7.72 -7.30
N THR A 91 -12.46 6.40 -7.38
CA THR A 91 -12.96 5.51 -6.33
C THR A 91 -11.83 4.96 -5.47
N GLN A 92 -12.18 4.50 -4.27
CA GLN A 92 -11.21 3.87 -3.36
C GLN A 92 -10.98 2.41 -3.71
N LEU A 93 -9.85 1.89 -3.22
CA LEU A 93 -9.52 0.48 -3.21
C LEU A 93 -9.12 0.07 -1.79
N VAL A 94 -9.13 -1.23 -1.51
CA VAL A 94 -8.53 -1.79 -0.30
C VAL A 94 -7.20 -2.40 -0.71
N ALA A 95 -6.12 -1.92 -0.12
CA ALA A 95 -4.79 -2.46 -0.34
C ALA A 95 -4.45 -3.45 0.76
N LYS A 96 -3.90 -4.60 0.38
CA LYS A 96 -3.44 -5.64 1.30
C LYS A 96 -1.98 -5.94 0.99
N VAL A 97 -1.10 -5.56 1.90
CA VAL A 97 0.35 -5.78 1.76
C VAL A 97 0.72 -6.96 2.64
N ILE A 98 1.14 -8.06 2.02
CA ILE A 98 1.47 -9.30 2.70
C ILE A 98 2.98 -9.43 2.80
N ASN A 99 3.48 -9.62 4.01
CA ASN A 99 4.90 -9.84 4.27
C ASN A 99 5.22 -11.33 4.13
N GLY A 100 5.43 -11.76 2.91
CA GLY A 100 5.68 -13.15 2.56
C GLY A 100 4.64 -13.68 1.59
N PRO A 101 4.60 -15.00 1.37
CA PRO A 101 3.62 -15.62 0.49
C PRO A 101 2.20 -15.49 1.05
N ALA A 102 1.18 -15.47 0.17
CA ALA A 102 -0.23 -15.44 0.57
C ALA A 102 -0.67 -16.78 1.12
N SER A 103 -0.12 -17.17 2.25
CA SER A 103 -0.36 -18.46 2.90
C SER A 103 -0.41 -18.31 4.42
N ALA A 104 -0.90 -19.33 5.10
CA ALA A 104 -1.04 -19.34 6.56
C ALA A 104 0.27 -18.97 7.26
N GLY A 105 0.21 -18.09 8.23
CA GLY A 105 1.34 -17.63 9.03
C GLY A 105 1.99 -16.33 8.54
N SER A 106 1.75 -15.89 7.32
CA SER A 106 2.25 -14.61 6.83
C SER A 106 1.46 -13.45 7.44
N LYS A 107 2.16 -12.40 7.83
CA LYS A 107 1.53 -11.19 8.36
C LYS A 107 1.22 -10.21 7.26
N TYR A 108 0.14 -9.45 7.43
CA TYR A 108 -0.28 -8.46 6.45
C TYR A 108 -0.89 -7.23 7.09
N ASP A 109 -0.85 -6.13 6.36
CA ASP A 109 -1.60 -4.91 6.65
C ASP A 109 -2.65 -4.73 5.56
N GLN A 110 -3.86 -4.34 5.96
CA GLN A 110 -4.97 -4.11 5.07
C GLN A 110 -5.61 -2.77 5.40
N TYR A 111 -5.73 -1.89 4.42
CA TYR A 111 -6.31 -0.56 4.64
C TYR A 111 -6.90 0.01 3.36
N VAL A 112 -7.81 0.95 3.54
CA VAL A 112 -8.47 1.64 2.42
C VAL A 112 -7.54 2.71 1.87
N VAL A 113 -7.41 2.77 0.55
CA VAL A 113 -6.56 3.72 -0.14
C VAL A 113 -7.30 4.39 -1.30
N VAL A 114 -6.82 5.54 -1.70
CA VAL A 114 -7.19 6.18 -2.96
C VAL A 114 -5.96 6.25 -3.84
N VAL A 115 -6.13 6.02 -5.13
CA VAL A 115 -5.02 6.10 -6.09
C VAL A 115 -4.77 7.56 -6.39
N THR A 116 -3.60 8.07 -6.00
CA THR A 116 -3.23 9.48 -6.21
C THR A 116 -2.41 9.67 -7.47
N LYS A 117 -1.76 8.61 -7.95
CA LYS A 117 -0.94 8.66 -9.15
C LYS A 117 -0.96 7.32 -9.86
N CYS A 118 -1.11 7.32 -11.16
CA CYS A 118 -1.03 6.15 -12.00
C CYS A 118 -0.45 6.56 -13.37
N ASP A 119 0.85 6.81 -13.42
CA ASP A 119 1.53 7.29 -14.61
C ASP A 119 1.99 6.12 -15.47
N LYS A 120 1.71 6.20 -16.76
CA LYS A 120 2.10 5.22 -17.75
C LYS A 120 3.29 5.73 -18.55
N SER A 121 4.33 4.93 -18.66
CA SER A 121 5.47 5.17 -19.52
C SER A 121 5.53 4.10 -20.61
N GLN A 122 5.62 4.52 -21.87
CA GLN A 122 5.72 3.64 -23.02
C GLN A 122 7.01 3.92 -23.81
N PRO A 123 8.18 3.52 -23.29
CA PRO A 123 9.41 3.74 -24.01
C PRO A 123 9.43 2.90 -25.30
N ARG A 124 10.00 3.44 -26.38
CA ARG A 124 9.94 2.86 -27.70
C ARG A 124 10.59 1.47 -27.80
N ALA A 125 11.62 1.24 -27.00
CA ALA A 125 12.43 0.02 -27.04
C ALA A 125 12.35 -0.81 -25.76
N ASP A 126 11.39 -0.54 -24.87
CA ASP A 126 11.27 -1.21 -23.59
C ASP A 126 9.80 -1.51 -23.27
N VAL A 127 9.56 -2.19 -22.15
CA VAL A 127 8.22 -2.56 -21.71
C VAL A 127 7.46 -1.37 -21.13
N ILE A 128 6.14 -1.45 -21.17
CA ILE A 128 5.26 -0.46 -20.54
C ILE A 128 5.43 -0.54 -19.03
N THR A 129 5.57 0.61 -18.39
CA THR A 129 5.75 0.73 -16.96
C THR A 129 4.71 1.67 -16.37
N TYR A 130 4.11 1.31 -15.24
CA TYR A 130 3.21 2.17 -14.47
C TYR A 130 3.85 2.53 -13.14
N SER A 131 3.90 3.82 -12.85
CA SER A 131 4.28 4.33 -11.53
C SER A 131 3.01 4.65 -10.76
N VAL A 132 2.80 3.97 -9.63
CA VAL A 132 1.55 4.05 -8.87
C VAL A 132 1.84 4.54 -7.46
N GLU A 133 1.00 5.47 -7.00
CA GLU A 133 1.02 5.94 -5.62
C GLU A 133 -0.38 5.89 -5.04
N PHE A 134 -0.46 5.41 -3.79
CA PHE A 134 -1.69 5.37 -2.99
C PHE A 134 -1.56 6.27 -1.78
N ALA A 135 -2.66 6.86 -1.36
CA ALA A 135 -2.78 7.54 -0.07
C ALA A 135 -3.87 6.86 0.75
N HIS A 136 -3.70 6.85 2.07
CA HIS A 136 -4.70 6.30 2.98
C HIS A 136 -6.03 7.05 2.84
N SER A 137 -7.12 6.31 2.84
CA SER A 137 -8.48 6.85 2.72
C SER A 137 -9.42 6.11 3.68
N LYS A 138 -10.70 6.43 3.60
CA LYS A 138 -11.75 5.76 4.38
C LYS A 138 -12.91 5.39 3.47
N TYR A 139 -13.54 4.28 3.80
CA TYR A 139 -14.77 3.82 3.14
C TYR A 139 -15.75 3.37 4.21
N PRO A 140 -17.02 3.83 4.19
CA PRO A 140 -18.02 3.45 5.20
C PRO A 140 -18.20 1.94 5.29
N GLY A 141 -18.10 1.41 6.51
CA GLY A 141 -18.26 -0.02 6.78
C GLY A 141 -17.03 -0.89 6.54
N VAL A 142 -15.92 -0.29 6.10
CA VAL A 142 -14.64 -1.00 5.92
C VAL A 142 -13.62 -0.44 6.91
N SER A 143 -13.09 -1.33 7.75
CA SER A 143 -12.08 -0.97 8.77
C SER A 143 -10.70 -1.37 8.32
N ASP A 144 -9.70 -0.59 8.72
CA ASP A 144 -8.30 -0.94 8.53
C ASP A 144 -7.89 -2.04 9.50
N SER A 145 -7.00 -2.92 9.05
CA SER A 145 -6.43 -4.00 9.86
C SER A 145 -4.92 -4.01 9.68
N PHE A 146 -4.18 -3.93 10.78
CA PHE A 146 -2.72 -3.90 10.75
C PHE A 146 -2.15 -5.09 11.50
N ASP A 147 -1.01 -5.59 11.02
CA ASP A 147 -0.25 -6.67 11.65
C ASP A 147 -1.10 -7.93 11.89
N GLN A 148 -1.98 -8.25 10.95
CA GLN A 148 -2.81 -9.44 10.99
C GLN A 148 -2.04 -10.65 10.49
N THR A 149 -2.47 -11.85 10.90
CA THR A 149 -1.89 -13.10 10.42
C THR A 149 -2.80 -13.72 9.37
N TYR A 150 -2.23 -14.08 8.23
CA TYR A 150 -2.95 -14.75 7.14
C TYR A 150 -3.38 -16.14 7.61
N ALA A 151 -4.65 -16.43 7.43
CA ALA A 151 -5.23 -17.71 7.85
C ALA A 151 -5.02 -18.82 6.83
#